data_3f3fd98c490f71d2c0921e84f68c9c7b
#
_entry.id   3f3fd98c490f71d2c0921e84f68c9c7b
#
_cell.length_a   1.000
_cell.length_b   1.000
_cell.length_c   1.000
_cell.angle_alpha   90.00
_cell.angle_beta   90.00
_cell.angle_gamma   90.00
#
_symmetry.space_group_name_H-M   'P 1'
#
loop_
_entity.id
_entity.type
_entity.pdbx_description
1 polymer ?
#
loop_
_entity_poly.entity_id
_entity_poly.type
_entity_poly.pdbx_seq_one_letter_code
_entity_poly.pdbx_strand_id
1 'polypeptide(L)'
;MSEQRIIRAAAVQIAPDFERPGGTLDRVCAAIDEAASKGVQLIVFPETFVPYYPYFSFVRPPVASGAEHMRLYEQAVVVPGPVTQAVSEQARRHSMVVVLGVNERDHGSLYNTQLVFDVDGRLVLKRRKITPTFHERMIWGQGDAAGLKVAHTGIARVGALACWEHYNPLARYALMTQHEEIHCSQFPGSLVGPIFAEQIEVTIRHHALESGCFVVNSTGWLSEAQIESVTTDPKLQKALRGGCMTAIVSPEGQHLAEPLREGEGMVVADLDMSLITKRKRMMDSVGHYARPELLSLAINDRPALPVAPMSMSFERAGADAAPDETTSGGQDECQREPVAG
;
A
#
# COMPACT_ATOMS: atom_id res chain seq x y z
N MET A 1 -29.13 17.92 10.46
CA MET A 1 -27.68 17.94 10.33
C MET A 1 -27.24 16.49 10.41
N SER A 2 -26.56 15.94 9.39
CA SER A 2 -26.01 14.58 9.49
C SER A 2 -25.01 14.56 10.64
N GLU A 3 -25.08 13.52 11.47
CA GLU A 3 -24.14 13.29 12.56
C GLU A 3 -22.70 13.30 12.01
N GLN A 4 -21.82 14.04 12.66
CA GLN A 4 -20.42 14.17 12.22
C GLN A 4 -19.74 12.81 12.40
N ARG A 5 -19.31 12.20 11.29
CA ARG A 5 -18.63 10.89 11.31
C ARG A 5 -17.16 11.11 11.62
N ILE A 6 -16.74 10.74 12.83
CA ILE A 6 -15.35 10.78 13.29
C ILE A 6 -14.84 9.34 13.39
N ILE A 7 -13.64 9.06 12.87
CA ILE A 7 -12.96 7.77 12.99
C ILE A 7 -11.63 8.00 13.69
N ARG A 8 -11.40 7.34 14.84
CA ARG A 8 -10.11 7.37 15.52
C ARG A 8 -9.18 6.33 14.93
N ALA A 9 -8.05 6.77 14.38
CA ALA A 9 -7.06 5.93 13.72
C ALA A 9 -5.71 5.93 14.45
N ALA A 10 -4.97 4.84 14.34
CA ALA A 10 -3.62 4.69 14.84
C ALA A 10 -2.66 4.19 13.76
N ALA A 11 -1.49 4.81 13.67
CA ALA A 11 -0.34 4.36 12.90
C ALA A 11 0.75 3.88 13.86
N VAL A 12 1.24 2.65 13.69
CA VAL A 12 2.15 2.00 14.63
C VAL A 12 3.59 2.09 14.14
N GLN A 13 4.52 2.38 15.04
CA GLN A 13 5.96 2.28 14.83
C GLN A 13 6.56 1.42 15.93
N ILE A 14 6.81 0.15 15.65
CA ILE A 14 7.39 -0.80 16.61
C ILE A 14 8.41 -1.72 15.94
N ALA A 15 9.33 -2.27 16.73
CA ALA A 15 10.31 -3.24 16.28
C ALA A 15 9.67 -4.64 16.16
N PRO A 16 10.06 -5.46 15.17
CA PRO A 16 9.74 -6.87 15.16
C PRO A 16 10.55 -7.63 16.22
N ASP A 17 10.10 -8.83 16.57
CA ASP A 17 10.90 -9.76 17.39
C ASP A 17 11.71 -10.68 16.46
N PHE A 18 13.03 -10.47 16.39
CA PHE A 18 13.92 -11.29 15.57
C PHE A 18 14.27 -12.63 16.21
N GLU A 19 14.09 -12.76 17.50
CA GLU A 19 14.61 -13.90 18.25
C GLU A 19 13.58 -15.01 18.37
N ARG A 20 12.34 -14.65 18.73
CA ARG A 20 11.29 -15.61 19.08
C ARG A 20 10.30 -15.80 17.92
N PRO A 21 10.17 -17.03 17.37
CA PRO A 21 9.09 -17.33 16.43
C PRO A 21 7.71 -16.97 17.03
N GLY A 22 6.92 -16.21 16.28
CA GLY A 22 5.63 -15.69 16.75
C GLY A 22 5.70 -14.45 17.64
N GLY A 23 6.88 -14.03 18.10
CA GLY A 23 7.03 -12.87 18.98
C GLY A 23 6.53 -11.57 18.36
N THR A 24 6.72 -11.39 17.04
CA THR A 24 6.17 -10.22 16.34
C THR A 24 4.63 -10.25 16.33
N LEU A 25 3.99 -11.41 16.18
CA LEU A 25 2.53 -11.53 16.28
C LEU A 25 2.02 -11.13 17.67
N ASP A 26 2.71 -11.56 18.73
CA ASP A 26 2.36 -11.15 20.10
C ASP A 26 2.43 -9.63 20.26
N ARG A 27 3.44 -8.98 19.65
CA ARG A 27 3.56 -7.51 19.63
C ARG A 27 2.42 -6.85 18.84
N VAL A 28 1.99 -7.45 17.72
CA VAL A 28 0.81 -6.99 16.97
C VAL A 28 -0.44 -7.04 17.85
N CYS A 29 -0.70 -8.17 18.51
CA CYS A 29 -1.86 -8.33 19.37
C CYS A 29 -1.84 -7.33 20.55
N ALA A 30 -0.68 -7.15 21.20
CA ALA A 30 -0.52 -6.17 22.29
C ALA A 30 -0.78 -4.72 21.81
N ALA A 31 -0.31 -4.36 20.61
CA ALA A 31 -0.55 -3.03 20.04
C ALA A 31 -2.04 -2.83 19.69
N ILE A 32 -2.75 -3.87 19.24
CA ILE A 32 -4.21 -3.81 19.01
C ILE A 32 -4.94 -3.60 20.33
N ASP A 33 -4.58 -4.35 21.39
CA ASP A 33 -5.18 -4.19 22.73
C ASP A 33 -4.94 -2.78 23.28
N GLU A 34 -3.72 -2.23 23.12
CA GLU A 34 -3.38 -0.86 23.51
C GLU A 34 -4.20 0.17 22.73
N ALA A 35 -4.29 0.03 21.41
CA ALA A 35 -5.08 0.92 20.55
C ALA A 35 -6.57 0.88 20.92
N ALA A 36 -7.11 -0.30 21.21
CA ALA A 36 -8.49 -0.45 21.68
C ALA A 36 -8.76 0.30 22.99
N SER A 37 -7.81 0.28 23.94
CA SER A 37 -7.91 1.06 25.19
C SER A 37 -7.99 2.56 24.97
N LYS A 38 -7.50 3.05 23.81
CA LYS A 38 -7.55 4.45 23.37
C LYS A 38 -8.76 4.77 22.48
N GLY A 39 -9.67 3.81 22.28
CA GLY A 39 -10.85 3.97 21.43
C GLY A 39 -10.55 4.02 19.93
N VAL A 40 -9.43 3.44 19.49
CA VAL A 40 -9.06 3.35 18.08
C VAL A 40 -9.99 2.39 17.33
N GLN A 41 -10.40 2.78 16.13
CA GLN A 41 -11.28 2.02 15.25
C GLN A 41 -10.56 1.47 14.00
N LEU A 42 -9.39 2.06 13.65
CA LEU A 42 -8.54 1.62 12.56
C LEU A 42 -7.08 1.67 13.00
N ILE A 43 -6.35 0.55 12.86
CA ILE A 43 -4.92 0.46 13.16
C ILE A 43 -4.14 -0.02 11.95
N VAL A 44 -2.99 0.61 11.69
CA VAL A 44 -2.10 0.28 10.57
C VAL A 44 -0.73 -0.12 11.12
N PHE A 45 -0.24 -1.27 10.68
CA PHE A 45 1.08 -1.81 11.00
C PHE A 45 2.07 -1.62 9.84
N PRO A 46 3.39 -1.72 10.09
CA PRO A 46 4.40 -1.54 9.05
C PRO A 46 4.34 -2.55 7.89
N GLU A 47 5.08 -2.24 6.83
CA GLU A 47 5.29 -3.13 5.68
C GLU A 47 5.95 -4.44 6.10
N THR A 48 5.38 -5.58 5.66
CA THR A 48 5.86 -6.94 5.94
C THR A 48 6.32 -7.17 7.37
N PHE A 49 5.59 -6.57 8.30
CA PHE A 49 5.94 -6.56 9.71
C PHE A 49 6.02 -7.96 10.32
N VAL A 50 5.13 -8.89 9.92
CA VAL A 50 5.15 -10.27 10.41
C VAL A 50 5.77 -11.19 9.35
N PRO A 51 6.82 -11.96 9.72
CA PRO A 51 7.51 -11.97 11.01
C PRO A 51 8.45 -10.77 11.19
N TYR A 52 9.02 -10.21 10.13
CA TYR A 52 9.86 -9.01 10.06
C TYR A 52 10.18 -8.64 8.62
N TYR A 53 10.48 -7.38 8.33
CA TYR A 53 11.03 -6.96 7.04
C TYR A 53 12.43 -7.56 6.84
N PRO A 54 12.79 -8.10 5.65
CA PRO A 54 14.07 -8.78 5.42
C PRO A 54 15.24 -7.80 5.27
N TYR A 55 15.60 -7.07 6.31
CA TYR A 55 16.71 -6.09 6.30
C TYR A 55 18.04 -6.68 5.83
N PHE A 56 18.26 -7.99 6.02
CA PHE A 56 19.44 -8.66 5.54
C PHE A 56 19.63 -8.58 4.02
N SER A 57 18.54 -8.51 3.25
CA SER A 57 18.59 -8.39 1.78
C SER A 57 19.13 -7.05 1.31
N PHE A 58 19.07 -6.02 2.16
CA PHE A 58 19.64 -4.71 1.88
C PHE A 58 21.14 -4.62 2.17
N VAL A 59 21.62 -5.39 3.15
CA VAL A 59 22.98 -5.26 3.67
C VAL A 59 23.90 -6.42 3.28
N ARG A 60 23.36 -7.54 2.75
CA ARG A 60 24.15 -8.74 2.39
C ARG A 60 23.97 -9.09 0.92
N PRO A 61 25.01 -9.63 0.26
CA PRO A 61 24.85 -10.16 -1.09
C PRO A 61 23.97 -11.42 -1.06
N PRO A 62 23.18 -11.68 -2.12
CA PRO A 62 22.24 -12.81 -2.18
C PRO A 62 22.85 -14.17 -1.85
N VAL A 63 24.08 -14.44 -2.34
CA VAL A 63 24.78 -15.71 -2.09
C VAL A 63 25.14 -15.95 -0.62
N ALA A 64 25.19 -14.92 0.20
CA ALA A 64 25.50 -15.00 1.63
C ALA A 64 24.25 -14.95 2.53
N SER A 65 23.03 -14.88 1.95
CA SER A 65 21.78 -14.65 2.67
C SER A 65 20.91 -15.91 2.76
N GLY A 66 21.43 -17.09 2.43
CA GLY A 66 20.62 -18.32 2.35
C GLY A 66 20.00 -18.74 3.68
N ALA A 67 20.76 -18.64 4.77
CA ALA A 67 20.28 -19.01 6.11
C ALA A 67 19.17 -18.06 6.60
N GLU A 68 19.35 -16.75 6.40
CA GLU A 68 18.36 -15.74 6.75
C GLU A 68 17.09 -15.87 5.91
N HIS A 69 17.24 -16.20 4.62
CA HIS A 69 16.10 -16.46 3.74
C HIS A 69 15.30 -17.68 4.22
N MET A 70 15.97 -18.79 4.57
CA MET A 70 15.30 -19.98 5.11
C MET A 70 14.60 -19.69 6.43
N ARG A 71 15.22 -18.95 7.33
CA ARG A 71 14.59 -18.53 8.58
C ARG A 71 13.35 -17.67 8.35
N LEU A 72 13.42 -16.72 7.41
CA LEU A 72 12.26 -15.90 7.00
C LEU A 72 11.16 -16.78 6.43
N TYR A 73 11.49 -17.70 5.53
CA TYR A 73 10.56 -18.60 4.88
C TYR A 73 9.80 -19.49 5.88
N GLU A 74 10.51 -20.04 6.86
CA GLU A 74 9.93 -20.91 7.89
C GLU A 74 8.91 -20.17 8.78
N GLN A 75 9.17 -18.89 9.06
CA GLN A 75 8.33 -18.04 9.89
C GLN A 75 7.28 -17.24 9.10
N ALA A 76 7.35 -17.27 7.77
CA ALA A 76 6.45 -16.51 6.90
C ALA A 76 4.98 -17.01 7.01
N VAL A 77 4.07 -16.11 6.74
CA VAL A 77 2.64 -16.25 7.01
C VAL A 77 1.95 -16.98 5.85
N VAL A 78 1.31 -18.09 6.15
CA VAL A 78 0.36 -18.74 5.22
C VAL A 78 -1.00 -18.06 5.36
N VAL A 79 -1.63 -17.72 4.24
CA VAL A 79 -2.93 -17.02 4.22
C VAL A 79 -3.97 -17.86 3.46
N PRO A 80 -5.03 -18.34 4.11
CA PRO A 80 -5.35 -18.26 5.55
C PRO A 80 -4.46 -19.18 6.40
N GLY A 81 -4.26 -18.82 7.67
CA GLY A 81 -3.46 -19.59 8.60
C GLY A 81 -3.51 -19.04 10.04
N PRO A 82 -2.70 -19.57 10.96
CA PRO A 82 -2.78 -19.20 12.38
C PRO A 82 -2.62 -17.71 12.66
N VAL A 83 -1.69 -17.03 11.95
CA VAL A 83 -1.48 -15.59 12.10
C VAL A 83 -2.73 -14.80 11.70
N THR A 84 -3.31 -15.12 10.53
CA THR A 84 -4.52 -14.43 10.06
C THR A 84 -5.72 -14.72 10.97
N GLN A 85 -5.79 -15.91 11.55
CA GLN A 85 -6.84 -16.26 12.50
C GLN A 85 -6.72 -15.44 13.81
N ALA A 86 -5.51 -15.32 14.36
CA ALA A 86 -5.27 -14.53 15.57
C ALA A 86 -5.62 -13.05 15.36
N VAL A 87 -5.19 -12.45 14.23
CA VAL A 87 -5.50 -11.04 13.91
C VAL A 87 -7.00 -10.85 13.64
N SER A 88 -7.65 -11.78 12.94
CA SER A 88 -9.11 -11.80 12.74
C SER A 88 -9.87 -11.77 14.05
N GLU A 89 -9.41 -12.55 15.02
CA GLU A 89 -10.01 -12.63 16.35
C GLU A 89 -9.85 -11.33 17.14
N GLN A 90 -8.67 -10.70 17.07
CA GLN A 90 -8.42 -9.38 17.65
C GLN A 90 -9.27 -8.28 17.01
N ALA A 91 -9.33 -8.24 15.67
CA ALA A 91 -10.16 -7.29 14.93
C ALA A 91 -11.63 -7.39 15.36
N ARG A 92 -12.17 -8.60 15.39
CA ARG A 92 -13.56 -8.88 15.82
C ARG A 92 -13.78 -8.52 17.29
N ARG A 93 -12.85 -8.89 18.19
CA ARG A 93 -12.96 -8.65 19.64
C ARG A 93 -13.07 -7.17 19.96
N HIS A 94 -12.32 -6.34 19.25
CA HIS A 94 -12.26 -4.90 19.47
C HIS A 94 -13.10 -4.08 18.48
N SER A 95 -13.82 -4.74 17.56
CA SER A 95 -14.56 -4.08 16.46
C SER A 95 -13.69 -3.06 15.73
N MET A 96 -12.44 -3.45 15.39
CA MET A 96 -11.39 -2.60 14.84
C MET A 96 -10.98 -3.08 13.44
N VAL A 97 -10.87 -2.16 12.50
CA VAL A 97 -10.21 -2.44 11.22
C VAL A 97 -8.71 -2.54 11.44
N VAL A 98 -8.11 -3.66 11.01
CA VAL A 98 -6.66 -3.90 11.15
C VAL A 98 -6.03 -4.03 9.77
N VAL A 99 -5.01 -3.20 9.50
CA VAL A 99 -4.21 -3.28 8.26
C VAL A 99 -2.81 -3.76 8.63
N LEU A 100 -2.47 -4.97 8.18
CA LEU A 100 -1.24 -5.67 8.55
C LEU A 100 -0.38 -6.01 7.34
N GLY A 101 0.90 -5.65 7.38
CA GLY A 101 1.91 -6.10 6.42
C GLY A 101 2.51 -7.45 6.84
N VAL A 102 2.57 -8.41 5.92
CA VAL A 102 3.14 -9.74 6.19
C VAL A 102 4.06 -10.22 5.08
N ASN A 103 5.07 -11.02 5.43
CA ASN A 103 5.72 -11.90 4.47
C ASN A 103 4.78 -13.10 4.25
N GLU A 104 4.04 -13.10 3.15
CA GLU A 104 3.19 -14.23 2.78
C GLU A 104 4.05 -15.35 2.21
N ARG A 105 3.81 -16.58 2.69
CA ARG A 105 4.33 -17.79 2.08
C ARG A 105 3.24 -18.49 1.29
N ASP A 106 3.47 -18.64 -0.01
CA ASP A 106 2.60 -19.39 -0.90
C ASP A 106 3.45 -20.46 -1.60
N HIS A 107 3.29 -21.70 -1.17
CA HIS A 107 4.12 -22.83 -1.58
C HIS A 107 5.63 -22.52 -1.40
N GLY A 108 6.41 -22.54 -2.47
CA GLY A 108 7.85 -22.26 -2.46
C GLY A 108 8.24 -20.78 -2.58
N SER A 109 7.27 -19.87 -2.63
CA SER A 109 7.51 -18.45 -2.87
C SER A 109 7.10 -17.58 -1.68
N LEU A 110 7.80 -16.45 -1.53
CA LEU A 110 7.45 -15.39 -0.59
C LEU A 110 6.90 -14.18 -1.34
N TYR A 111 5.99 -13.46 -0.69
CA TYR A 111 5.39 -12.23 -1.22
C TYR A 111 5.30 -11.17 -0.12
N ASN A 112 5.47 -9.92 -0.52
CA ASN A 112 5.13 -8.76 0.31
C ASN A 112 3.62 -8.54 0.21
N THR A 113 2.90 -8.79 1.29
CA THR A 113 1.44 -8.83 1.28
C THR A 113 0.83 -7.91 2.34
N GLN A 114 -0.18 -7.17 1.93
CA GLN A 114 -1.03 -6.37 2.81
C GLN A 114 -2.36 -7.08 3.03
N LEU A 115 -2.78 -7.14 4.30
CA LEU A 115 -4.03 -7.75 4.74
C LEU A 115 -4.89 -6.68 5.39
N VAL A 116 -6.18 -6.62 5.05
CA VAL A 116 -7.17 -5.75 5.70
C VAL A 116 -8.24 -6.62 6.33
N PHE A 117 -8.35 -6.55 7.65
CA PHE A 117 -9.41 -7.20 8.43
C PHE A 117 -10.47 -6.16 8.79
N ASP A 118 -11.74 -6.51 8.60
CA ASP A 118 -12.87 -5.65 8.96
C ASP A 118 -13.21 -5.79 10.45
N VAL A 119 -14.07 -4.93 10.94
CA VAL A 119 -14.56 -4.88 12.34
C VAL A 119 -15.19 -6.19 12.85
N ASP A 120 -15.65 -7.04 11.96
CA ASP A 120 -16.20 -8.37 12.27
C ASP A 120 -15.14 -9.49 12.20
N GLY A 121 -13.87 -9.12 11.92
CA GLY A 121 -12.74 -10.03 11.80
C GLY A 121 -12.59 -10.67 10.41
N ARG A 122 -13.48 -10.41 9.44
CA ARG A 122 -13.30 -10.95 8.09
C ARG A 122 -12.08 -10.32 7.40
N LEU A 123 -11.26 -11.14 6.74
CA LEU A 123 -10.23 -10.68 5.82
C LEU A 123 -10.92 -10.19 4.53
N VAL A 124 -11.03 -8.86 4.38
CA VAL A 124 -11.76 -8.23 3.26
C VAL A 124 -10.85 -7.81 2.11
N LEU A 125 -9.54 -7.75 2.34
CA LEU A 125 -8.55 -7.54 1.29
C LEU A 125 -7.26 -8.30 1.60
N LYS A 126 -6.78 -9.08 0.63
CA LYS A 126 -5.42 -9.59 0.54
C LYS A 126 -4.82 -9.09 -0.77
N ARG A 127 -3.74 -8.35 -0.70
CA ARG A 127 -3.03 -7.89 -1.89
C ARG A 127 -1.53 -8.09 -1.76
N ARG A 128 -0.90 -8.55 -2.82
CA ARG A 128 0.56 -8.65 -2.96
C ARG A 128 1.09 -7.36 -3.58
N LYS A 129 2.21 -6.85 -3.08
CA LYS A 129 2.94 -5.73 -3.70
C LYS A 129 3.19 -6.01 -5.17
N ILE A 130 2.79 -5.10 -6.05
CA ILE A 130 2.83 -5.31 -7.50
C ILE A 130 4.27 -5.59 -7.95
N THR A 131 5.21 -4.75 -7.51
CA THR A 131 6.62 -4.89 -7.86
C THR A 131 7.48 -4.69 -6.62
N PRO A 132 8.19 -5.75 -6.15
CA PRO A 132 9.20 -5.59 -5.12
C PRO A 132 10.30 -4.64 -5.56
N THR A 133 10.81 -3.82 -4.63
CA THR A 133 11.73 -2.74 -4.91
C THR A 133 13.18 -3.21 -4.80
N PHE A 134 14.00 -2.96 -5.82
CA PHE A 134 15.46 -3.14 -5.83
C PHE A 134 15.90 -4.49 -5.17
N HIS A 135 16.48 -4.46 -3.96
CA HIS A 135 16.95 -5.64 -3.22
C HIS A 135 15.82 -6.60 -2.80
N GLU A 136 14.60 -6.11 -2.66
CA GLU A 136 13.43 -6.92 -2.32
C GLU A 136 13.13 -7.99 -3.37
N ARG A 137 13.54 -7.77 -4.64
CA ARG A 137 13.37 -8.74 -5.75
C ARG A 137 14.11 -10.04 -5.53
N MET A 138 15.07 -10.07 -4.61
CA MET A 138 15.78 -11.29 -4.23
C MET A 138 14.97 -12.14 -3.23
N ILE A 139 13.92 -11.58 -2.65
CA ILE A 139 13.11 -12.22 -1.61
C ILE A 139 11.70 -12.52 -2.11
N TRP A 140 11.04 -11.54 -2.77
CA TRP A 140 9.62 -11.60 -3.07
C TRP A 140 9.32 -11.71 -4.55
N GLY A 141 8.30 -12.53 -4.85
CA GLY A 141 7.64 -12.54 -6.14
C GLY A 141 6.81 -11.28 -6.36
N GLN A 142 6.47 -11.03 -7.63
CA GLN A 142 5.61 -9.94 -8.04
C GLN A 142 4.14 -10.24 -7.70
N GLY A 143 3.40 -9.21 -7.28
CA GLY A 143 1.94 -9.25 -7.22
C GLY A 143 1.29 -8.95 -8.58
N ASP A 144 -0.03 -8.91 -8.55
CA ASP A 144 -0.86 -8.53 -9.69
C ASP A 144 -1.82 -7.39 -9.31
N ALA A 145 -2.61 -6.91 -10.27
CA ALA A 145 -3.59 -5.88 -10.01
C ALA A 145 -4.94 -6.40 -9.49
N ALA A 146 -5.12 -7.73 -9.33
CA ALA A 146 -6.36 -8.28 -8.77
C ALA A 146 -6.62 -7.78 -7.34
N GLY A 147 -5.54 -7.54 -6.58
CA GLY A 147 -5.57 -6.96 -5.24
C GLY A 147 -5.50 -5.43 -5.20
N LEU A 148 -5.39 -4.73 -6.34
CA LEU A 148 -5.36 -3.25 -6.38
C LEU A 148 -6.78 -2.70 -6.25
N LYS A 149 -7.38 -2.95 -5.08
CA LYS A 149 -8.77 -2.65 -4.75
C LYS A 149 -8.87 -1.90 -3.43
N VAL A 150 -9.92 -1.09 -3.33
CA VAL A 150 -10.32 -0.44 -2.09
C VAL A 150 -11.22 -1.38 -1.30
N ALA A 151 -10.86 -1.69 -0.06
CA ALA A 151 -11.67 -2.51 0.84
C ALA A 151 -12.84 -1.70 1.38
N HIS A 152 -14.06 -2.25 1.28
CA HIS A 152 -15.24 -1.71 1.93
C HIS A 152 -15.35 -2.32 3.32
N THR A 153 -15.04 -1.53 4.34
CA THR A 153 -15.09 -1.95 5.75
C THR A 153 -16.33 -1.38 6.44
N GLY A 154 -16.62 -1.88 7.64
CA GLY A 154 -17.73 -1.37 8.46
C GLY A 154 -17.60 0.09 8.87
N ILE A 155 -16.42 0.72 8.69
CA ILE A 155 -16.18 2.11 9.09
C ILE A 155 -15.82 3.04 7.92
N ALA A 156 -15.12 2.57 6.88
CA ALA A 156 -14.66 3.39 5.76
C ALA A 156 -14.29 2.55 4.53
N ARG A 157 -14.09 3.23 3.39
CA ARG A 157 -13.42 2.68 2.21
C ARG A 157 -11.90 2.84 2.39
N VAL A 158 -11.20 1.73 2.53
CA VAL A 158 -9.78 1.67 2.86
C VAL A 158 -8.95 1.22 1.67
N GLY A 159 -8.07 2.07 1.18
CA GLY A 159 -7.03 1.74 0.20
C GLY A 159 -5.72 1.40 0.91
N ALA A 160 -4.83 0.65 0.25
CA ALA A 160 -3.52 0.34 0.81
C ALA A 160 -2.46 0.17 -0.28
N LEU A 161 -1.26 0.75 -0.06
CA LEU A 161 -0.05 0.53 -0.86
C LEU A 161 1.16 0.34 0.05
N ALA A 162 2.18 -0.36 -0.48
CA ALA A 162 3.41 -0.64 0.25
C ALA A 162 4.60 0.14 -0.34
N CYS A 163 5.23 0.99 0.46
CA CYS A 163 6.51 1.64 0.20
C CYS A 163 6.54 2.39 -1.16
N TRP A 164 7.52 2.10 -1.99
CA TRP A 164 7.71 2.78 -3.28
C TRP A 164 6.66 2.41 -4.36
N GLU A 165 5.68 1.56 -4.06
CA GLU A 165 4.48 1.49 -4.91
C GLU A 165 3.80 2.84 -5.05
N HIS A 166 3.91 3.68 -4.01
CA HIS A 166 3.40 5.05 -4.04
C HIS A 166 4.07 5.92 -5.12
N TYR A 167 5.25 5.54 -5.63
CA TYR A 167 5.91 6.25 -6.73
C TYR A 167 5.36 5.87 -8.10
N ASN A 168 4.49 4.86 -8.18
CA ASN A 168 3.73 4.56 -9.38
C ASN A 168 2.43 5.38 -9.38
N PRO A 169 2.32 6.45 -10.19
CA PRO A 169 1.12 7.29 -10.19
C PRO A 169 -0.14 6.53 -10.65
N LEU A 170 0.01 5.51 -11.50
CA LEU A 170 -1.11 4.71 -11.98
C LEU A 170 -1.68 3.81 -10.88
N ALA A 171 -0.84 3.25 -9.99
CA ALA A 171 -1.30 2.47 -8.85
C ALA A 171 -2.08 3.34 -7.85
N ARG A 172 -1.61 4.56 -7.58
CA ARG A 172 -2.33 5.53 -6.74
C ARG A 172 -3.66 5.93 -7.39
N TYR A 173 -3.64 6.28 -8.68
CA TYR A 173 -4.83 6.68 -9.40
C TYR A 173 -5.88 5.56 -9.44
N ALA A 174 -5.45 4.29 -9.57
CA ALA A 174 -6.34 3.13 -9.53
C ALA A 174 -7.14 3.03 -8.21
N LEU A 175 -6.53 3.35 -7.06
CA LEU A 175 -7.24 3.40 -5.78
C LEU A 175 -8.11 4.65 -5.66
N MET A 176 -7.62 5.79 -6.11
CA MET A 176 -8.38 7.04 -6.12
C MET A 176 -9.70 6.92 -6.90
N THR A 177 -9.69 6.24 -8.06
CA THR A 177 -10.89 6.01 -8.88
C THR A 177 -11.93 5.13 -8.19
N GLN A 178 -11.55 4.36 -7.17
CA GLN A 178 -12.44 3.57 -6.33
C GLN A 178 -12.90 4.34 -5.08
N HIS A 179 -12.62 5.66 -5.02
CA HIS A 179 -13.07 6.57 -3.98
C HIS A 179 -12.63 6.17 -2.56
N GLU A 180 -11.35 5.80 -2.39
CA GLU A 180 -10.82 5.58 -1.04
C GLU A 180 -11.04 6.80 -0.14
N GLU A 181 -11.36 6.54 1.13
CA GLU A 181 -11.55 7.58 2.17
C GLU A 181 -10.34 7.65 3.09
N ILE A 182 -9.74 6.50 3.36
CA ILE A 182 -8.52 6.35 4.18
C ILE A 182 -7.53 5.50 3.40
N HIS A 183 -6.37 6.06 3.14
CA HIS A 183 -5.25 5.36 2.53
C HIS A 183 -4.29 4.86 3.61
N CYS A 184 -4.08 3.55 3.68
CA CYS A 184 -3.15 2.92 4.62
C CYS A 184 -1.80 2.69 3.92
N SER A 185 -0.83 3.49 4.30
CA SER A 185 0.51 3.48 3.75
C SER A 185 1.46 2.72 4.69
N GLN A 186 2.26 1.80 4.15
CA GLN A 186 3.16 0.97 4.94
C GLN A 186 4.58 1.04 4.37
N PHE A 187 5.56 1.30 5.23
CA PHE A 187 6.97 1.35 4.88
C PHE A 187 7.81 0.51 5.86
N PRO A 188 9.00 0.04 5.45
CA PRO A 188 9.87 -0.74 6.34
C PRO A 188 10.52 0.11 7.45
N GLY A 189 10.54 1.44 7.29
CA GLY A 189 11.21 2.33 8.25
C GLY A 189 12.73 2.22 8.21
N SER A 190 13.37 1.84 9.26
CA SER A 190 14.83 1.73 9.48
C SER A 190 15.63 1.24 8.26
N LEU A 191 15.67 2.07 7.20
CA LEU A 191 16.29 1.77 5.91
C LEU A 191 16.69 3.07 5.20
N VAL A 192 17.73 3.05 4.37
CA VAL A 192 18.20 4.17 3.51
C VAL A 192 18.69 5.40 4.30
N GLY A 193 18.51 5.46 5.62
CA GLY A 193 18.88 6.59 6.46
C GLY A 193 17.85 7.75 6.45
N PRO A 194 18.20 8.92 6.99
CA PRO A 194 17.25 10.03 7.22
C PRO A 194 16.53 10.54 5.96
N ILE A 195 17.16 10.47 4.79
CA ILE A 195 16.53 10.87 3.53
C ILE A 195 15.25 10.07 3.23
N PHE A 196 15.16 8.84 3.73
CA PHE A 196 13.97 8.03 3.53
C PHE A 196 12.76 8.59 4.27
N ALA A 197 12.95 9.10 5.48
CA ALA A 197 11.89 9.77 6.24
C ALA A 197 11.33 11.00 5.49
N GLU A 198 12.21 11.79 4.87
CA GLU A 198 11.80 12.95 4.07
C GLU A 198 11.03 12.52 2.80
N GLN A 199 11.50 11.46 2.13
CA GLN A 199 10.81 10.90 0.96
C GLN A 199 9.43 10.35 1.32
N ILE A 200 9.30 9.66 2.47
CA ILE A 200 8.02 9.17 2.99
C ILE A 200 7.10 10.37 3.27
N GLU A 201 7.58 11.41 3.94
CA GLU A 201 6.80 12.60 4.27
C GLU A 201 6.20 13.26 3.02
N VAL A 202 7.02 13.51 2.01
CA VAL A 202 6.56 14.06 0.72
C VAL A 202 5.51 13.16 0.10
N THR A 203 5.73 11.84 0.11
CA THR A 203 4.84 10.85 -0.51
C THR A 203 3.46 10.83 0.13
N ILE A 204 3.39 10.72 1.45
CA ILE A 204 2.12 10.59 2.18
C ILE A 204 1.30 11.88 2.14
N ARG A 205 1.96 13.03 2.24
CA ARG A 205 1.30 14.34 2.15
C ARG A 205 0.82 14.63 0.74
N HIS A 206 1.61 14.28 -0.28
CA HIS A 206 1.20 14.43 -1.68
C HIS A 206 0.01 13.52 -1.99
N HIS A 207 0.04 12.24 -1.57
CA HIS A 207 -1.08 11.33 -1.80
C HIS A 207 -2.38 11.85 -1.17
N ALA A 208 -2.34 12.30 0.10
CA ALA A 208 -3.48 12.87 0.77
C ALA A 208 -4.06 14.08 0.02
N LEU A 209 -3.20 14.98 -0.44
CA LEU A 209 -3.58 16.20 -1.15
C LEU A 209 -4.17 15.91 -2.54
N GLU A 210 -3.57 14.98 -3.30
CA GLU A 210 -3.97 14.59 -4.65
C GLU A 210 -5.30 13.82 -4.66
N SER A 211 -5.47 12.88 -3.73
CA SER A 211 -6.65 12.02 -3.63
C SER A 211 -7.82 12.66 -2.86
N GLY A 212 -7.52 13.65 -2.01
CA GLY A 212 -8.47 14.25 -1.08
C GLY A 212 -8.95 13.27 0.00
N CYS A 213 -8.11 12.27 0.38
CA CYS A 213 -8.38 11.30 1.44
C CYS A 213 -7.44 11.48 2.65
N PHE A 214 -7.72 10.80 3.75
CA PHE A 214 -6.77 10.68 4.85
C PHE A 214 -5.68 9.68 4.51
N VAL A 215 -4.46 9.90 5.03
CA VAL A 215 -3.39 8.91 4.96
C VAL A 215 -2.97 8.52 6.37
N VAL A 216 -2.99 7.22 6.66
CA VAL A 216 -2.47 6.62 7.90
C VAL A 216 -1.22 5.84 7.54
N ASN A 217 -0.05 6.38 7.88
CA ASN A 217 1.24 5.85 7.48
C ASN A 217 1.98 5.22 8.65
N SER A 218 2.35 3.96 8.51
CA SER A 218 3.09 3.18 9.49
C SER A 218 4.48 2.82 8.98
N THR A 219 5.49 2.94 9.84
CA THR A 219 6.88 2.54 9.53
C THR A 219 7.41 1.57 10.60
N GLY A 220 8.22 0.60 10.16
CA GLY A 220 8.94 -0.29 11.07
C GLY A 220 10.05 0.46 11.82
N TRP A 221 10.47 -0.10 12.95
CA TRP A 221 11.57 0.41 13.76
C TRP A 221 12.57 -0.71 14.04
N LEU A 222 13.85 -0.37 14.14
CA LEU A 222 14.90 -1.26 14.66
C LEU A 222 15.60 -0.59 15.84
N SER A 223 15.74 -1.33 16.94
CA SER A 223 16.61 -0.95 18.05
C SER A 223 18.08 -1.02 17.64
N GLU A 224 18.97 -0.34 18.38
CA GLU A 224 20.42 -0.42 18.11
C GLU A 224 20.94 -1.87 18.14
N ALA A 225 20.49 -2.67 19.11
CA ALA A 225 20.88 -4.09 19.17
C ALA A 225 20.42 -4.88 17.94
N GLN A 226 19.26 -4.58 17.38
CA GLN A 226 18.78 -5.21 16.15
C GLN A 226 19.59 -4.74 14.93
N ILE A 227 19.92 -3.46 14.83
CA ILE A 227 20.78 -2.93 13.77
C ILE A 227 22.15 -3.62 13.81
N GLU A 228 22.76 -3.76 14.98
CA GLU A 228 24.03 -4.47 15.19
C GLU A 228 23.94 -5.97 14.80
N SER A 229 22.79 -6.60 15.05
CA SER A 229 22.57 -8.00 14.67
C SER A 229 22.41 -8.20 13.16
N VAL A 230 21.86 -7.18 12.46
CA VAL A 230 21.67 -7.22 10.99
C VAL A 230 23.01 -7.06 10.27
N THR A 231 23.88 -6.16 10.73
CA THR A 231 25.18 -5.91 10.10
C THR A 231 26.19 -5.32 11.09
N THR A 232 27.46 -5.72 10.92
CA THR A 232 28.60 -5.15 11.68
C THR A 232 29.29 -4.01 10.94
N ASP A 233 28.92 -3.71 9.68
CA ASP A 233 29.48 -2.60 8.90
C ASP A 233 28.88 -1.27 9.37
N PRO A 234 29.71 -0.33 9.91
CA PRO A 234 29.21 0.95 10.41
C PRO A 234 28.50 1.83 9.36
N LYS A 235 28.87 1.69 8.08
CA LYS A 235 28.23 2.42 6.98
C LYS A 235 26.81 1.92 6.74
N LEU A 236 26.65 0.58 6.76
CA LEU A 236 25.35 -0.05 6.59
C LEU A 236 24.47 0.16 7.83
N GLN A 237 25.05 0.11 9.04
CA GLN A 237 24.32 0.49 10.26
C GLN A 237 23.78 1.91 10.19
N LYS A 238 24.59 2.86 9.68
CA LYS A 238 24.12 4.24 9.48
C LYS A 238 22.94 4.32 8.51
N ALA A 239 22.91 3.48 7.45
CA ALA A 239 21.80 3.42 6.51
C ALA A 239 20.52 2.81 7.11
N LEU A 240 20.63 2.05 8.21
CA LEU A 240 19.50 1.48 8.93
C LEU A 240 18.92 2.42 10.01
N ARG A 241 19.51 3.59 10.22
CA ARG A 241 19.03 4.59 11.21
C ARG A 241 18.28 5.72 10.54
N GLY A 242 17.27 6.26 11.21
CA GLY A 242 16.63 7.54 10.86
C GLY A 242 15.68 7.52 9.67
N GLY A 243 15.31 6.36 9.14
CA GLY A 243 14.41 6.22 7.98
C GLY A 243 12.91 6.17 8.32
N CYS A 244 12.51 6.43 9.56
CA CYS A 244 11.13 6.29 10.00
C CYS A 244 10.35 7.61 9.91
N MET A 245 9.08 7.50 9.53
CA MET A 245 8.14 8.60 9.41
C MET A 245 6.71 8.08 9.60
N THR A 246 6.34 7.75 10.84
CA THR A 246 4.97 7.31 11.16
C THR A 246 4.10 8.51 11.41
N ALA A 247 2.99 8.66 10.68
CA ALA A 247 2.18 9.87 10.69
C ALA A 247 0.74 9.62 10.25
N ILE A 248 -0.16 10.54 10.62
CA ILE A 248 -1.52 10.61 10.11
C ILE A 248 -1.72 11.97 9.45
N VAL A 249 -2.17 11.97 8.20
CA VAL A 249 -2.28 13.16 7.34
C VAL A 249 -3.72 13.39 6.92
N SER A 250 -4.16 14.64 7.01
CA SER A 250 -5.49 15.09 6.58
C SER A 250 -5.60 15.19 5.04
N PRO A 251 -6.82 15.23 4.47
CA PRO A 251 -7.04 15.48 3.04
C PRO A 251 -6.44 16.80 2.51
N GLU A 252 -6.05 17.71 3.41
CA GLU A 252 -5.38 18.98 3.10
C GLU A 252 -3.84 18.85 3.13
N GLY A 253 -3.28 17.63 3.32
CA GLY A 253 -1.86 17.36 3.37
C GLY A 253 -1.17 17.79 4.67
N GLN A 254 -1.93 18.03 5.75
CA GLN A 254 -1.41 18.44 7.06
C GLN A 254 -1.35 17.26 8.02
N HIS A 255 -0.33 17.21 8.86
CA HIS A 255 -0.26 16.24 9.95
C HIS A 255 -1.36 16.53 10.98
N LEU A 256 -2.09 15.49 11.40
CA LEU A 256 -3.13 15.60 12.43
C LEU A 256 -2.60 15.43 13.85
N ALA A 257 -1.41 14.87 13.99
CA ALA A 257 -0.65 14.75 15.24
C ALA A 257 0.84 14.82 14.92
N GLU A 258 1.67 15.01 15.93
CA GLU A 258 3.13 15.02 15.77
C GLU A 258 3.61 13.67 15.21
N PRO A 259 4.34 13.67 14.09
CA PRO A 259 4.90 12.45 13.51
C PRO A 259 5.91 11.77 14.41
N LEU A 260 5.89 10.44 14.47
CA LEU A 260 6.89 9.64 15.15
C LEU A 260 8.02 9.27 14.19
N ARG A 261 9.25 9.70 14.48
CA ARG A 261 10.44 9.48 13.65
C ARG A 261 11.47 8.57 14.32
N GLU A 262 11.44 8.48 15.64
CA GLU A 262 12.39 7.70 16.44
C GLU A 262 11.67 6.95 17.56
N GLY A 263 12.19 5.77 17.90
CA GLY A 263 11.64 4.96 18.98
C GLY A 263 10.38 4.18 18.59
N GLU A 264 9.81 3.53 19.57
CA GLU A 264 8.57 2.77 19.44
C GLU A 264 7.36 3.56 19.96
N GLY A 265 6.22 3.35 19.35
CA GLY A 265 4.96 3.98 19.76
C GLY A 265 3.87 3.89 18.71
N MET A 266 2.83 4.69 18.91
CA MET A 266 1.77 4.87 17.90
C MET A 266 1.35 6.34 17.85
N VAL A 267 1.12 6.83 16.64
CA VAL A 267 0.48 8.12 16.37
C VAL A 267 -1.02 7.88 16.29
N VAL A 268 -1.79 8.61 17.10
CA VAL A 268 -3.27 8.49 17.15
C VAL A 268 -3.89 9.84 16.81
N ALA A 269 -4.90 9.83 15.94
CA ALA A 269 -5.66 11.02 15.57
C ALA A 269 -7.13 10.70 15.27
N ASP A 270 -7.98 11.71 15.43
CA ASP A 270 -9.39 11.67 15.02
C ASP A 270 -9.53 12.20 13.59
N LEU A 271 -10.13 11.39 12.72
CA LEU A 271 -10.38 11.68 11.33
C LEU A 271 -11.82 12.22 11.17
N ASP A 272 -11.96 13.51 10.99
CA ASP A 272 -13.26 14.12 10.64
C ASP A 272 -13.56 13.85 9.15
N MET A 273 -14.39 12.87 8.87
CA MET A 273 -14.70 12.43 7.50
C MET A 273 -15.35 13.51 6.64
N SER A 274 -15.85 14.59 7.23
CA SER A 274 -16.39 15.75 6.49
C SER A 274 -15.32 16.53 5.73
N LEU A 275 -14.05 16.43 6.16
CA LEU A 275 -12.91 17.07 5.49
C LEU A 275 -12.68 16.53 4.06
N ILE A 276 -13.02 15.27 3.80
CA ILE A 276 -12.97 14.68 2.45
C ILE A 276 -13.91 15.43 1.51
N THR A 277 -15.15 15.61 1.91
CA THR A 277 -16.15 16.37 1.11
C THR A 277 -15.74 17.82 0.94
N LYS A 278 -15.25 18.45 2.01
CA LYS A 278 -14.76 19.83 1.98
C LYS A 278 -13.62 20.00 0.98
N ARG A 279 -12.64 19.06 0.98
CA ARG A 279 -11.50 19.09 0.06
C ARG A 279 -11.94 18.82 -1.38
N LYS A 280 -12.70 17.75 -1.61
CA LYS A 280 -13.13 17.33 -2.94
C LYS A 280 -14.09 18.31 -3.61
N ARG A 281 -14.84 19.10 -2.84
CA ARG A 281 -15.65 20.19 -3.41
C ARG A 281 -14.81 21.20 -4.20
N MET A 282 -13.58 21.43 -3.78
CA MET A 282 -12.68 22.36 -4.46
C MET A 282 -11.94 21.68 -5.62
N MET A 283 -11.48 20.46 -5.39
CA MET A 283 -10.69 19.71 -6.37
C MET A 283 -10.85 18.22 -6.11
N ASP A 284 -11.55 17.51 -6.98
CA ASP A 284 -11.67 16.05 -7.00
C ASP A 284 -11.04 15.51 -8.28
N SER A 285 -9.82 14.99 -8.15
CA SER A 285 -9.01 14.51 -9.27
C SER A 285 -9.66 13.38 -10.08
N VAL A 286 -10.56 12.62 -9.47
CA VAL A 286 -11.28 11.50 -10.11
C VAL A 286 -12.77 11.82 -10.34
N GLY A 287 -13.21 13.02 -9.93
CA GLY A 287 -14.55 13.55 -10.13
C GLY A 287 -14.57 14.68 -11.15
N HIS A 288 -14.95 15.88 -10.73
CA HIS A 288 -15.17 17.03 -11.63
C HIS A 288 -13.86 17.60 -12.27
N TYR A 289 -12.67 17.18 -11.83
CA TYR A 289 -11.40 17.49 -12.51
C TYR A 289 -10.96 16.37 -13.46
N ALA A 290 -11.60 15.20 -13.44
CA ALA A 290 -11.29 14.14 -14.37
C ALA A 290 -11.74 14.49 -15.80
N ARG A 291 -10.93 14.11 -16.78
CA ARG A 291 -11.22 14.26 -18.21
C ARG A 291 -11.02 12.89 -18.88
N PRO A 292 -11.93 11.92 -18.61
CA PRO A 292 -11.78 10.55 -19.08
C PRO A 292 -11.76 10.44 -20.61
N GLU A 293 -12.32 11.41 -21.31
CA GLU A 293 -12.24 11.52 -22.78
C GLU A 293 -10.83 11.90 -23.30
N LEU A 294 -9.94 12.40 -22.41
CA LEU A 294 -8.55 12.74 -22.74
C LEU A 294 -7.56 11.78 -22.10
N LEU A 295 -7.82 11.41 -20.85
CA LEU A 295 -6.89 10.60 -20.03
C LEU A 295 -7.69 9.55 -19.28
N SER A 296 -7.45 8.28 -19.59
CA SER A 296 -8.08 7.14 -18.91
C SER A 296 -7.06 6.10 -18.51
N LEU A 297 -7.35 5.35 -17.44
CA LEU A 297 -6.53 4.24 -16.95
C LEU A 297 -7.23 2.93 -17.27
N ALA A 298 -6.56 2.05 -18.05
CA ALA A 298 -6.96 0.66 -18.21
C ALA A 298 -6.19 -0.23 -17.25
N ILE A 299 -6.88 -1.10 -16.52
CA ILE A 299 -6.29 -2.00 -15.52
C ILE A 299 -6.62 -3.43 -15.91
N ASN A 300 -5.60 -4.30 -15.99
CA ASN A 300 -5.82 -5.74 -16.04
C ASN A 300 -5.91 -6.27 -14.60
N ASP A 301 -7.12 -6.38 -14.07
CA ASP A 301 -7.40 -6.82 -12.69
C ASP A 301 -7.59 -8.34 -12.55
N ARG A 302 -7.27 -9.10 -13.62
CA ARG A 302 -7.30 -10.56 -13.57
C ARG A 302 -6.13 -11.08 -12.74
N PRO A 303 -6.35 -12.11 -11.88
CA PRO A 303 -5.26 -12.76 -11.17
C PRO A 303 -4.22 -13.33 -12.14
N ALA A 304 -2.93 -13.13 -11.84
CA ALA A 304 -1.83 -13.72 -12.57
C ALA A 304 -1.70 -15.20 -12.22
N LEU A 305 -2.36 -16.07 -12.97
CA LEU A 305 -2.30 -17.52 -12.77
C LEU A 305 -1.17 -18.13 -13.61
N PRO A 306 -0.39 -19.09 -13.06
CA PRO A 306 0.64 -19.82 -13.83
C PRO A 306 0.05 -20.59 -15.00
N VAL A 307 -1.22 -21.01 -14.88
CA VAL A 307 -1.97 -21.71 -15.94
C VAL A 307 -3.29 -20.98 -16.13
N ALA A 308 -3.46 -20.38 -17.30
CA ALA A 308 -4.72 -19.80 -17.71
C ALA A 308 -5.49 -20.81 -18.59
N PRO A 309 -6.84 -20.92 -18.45
CA PRO A 309 -7.66 -21.65 -19.42
C PRO A 309 -7.43 -21.14 -20.85
N MET A 310 -7.37 -22.02 -21.85
CA MET A 310 -7.14 -21.64 -23.26
C MET A 310 -8.20 -20.67 -23.80
N SER A 311 -9.39 -20.61 -23.18
CA SER A 311 -10.44 -19.64 -23.51
C SER A 311 -10.13 -18.20 -23.07
N MET A 312 -9.06 -18.00 -22.28
CA MET A 312 -8.55 -16.69 -21.92
C MET A 312 -7.42 -16.30 -22.88
N SER A 313 -7.73 -16.23 -24.19
CA SER A 313 -6.80 -15.61 -25.13
C SER A 313 -6.53 -14.18 -24.69
N PHE A 314 -5.26 -13.83 -24.56
CA PHE A 314 -4.84 -12.44 -24.42
C PHE A 314 -5.22 -11.74 -25.74
N GLU A 315 -6.39 -11.16 -25.82
CA GLU A 315 -6.62 -10.09 -26.78
C GLU A 315 -5.67 -8.96 -26.37
N ARG A 316 -4.61 -8.81 -27.14
CA ARG A 316 -3.78 -7.61 -27.09
C ARG A 316 -4.71 -6.44 -27.38
N ALA A 317 -5.10 -5.72 -26.37
CA ALA A 317 -5.72 -4.43 -26.54
C ALA A 317 -4.71 -3.53 -27.28
N GLY A 318 -5.00 -3.23 -28.52
CA GLY A 318 -4.35 -2.14 -29.22
C GLY A 318 -3.24 -2.52 -30.21
N ALA A 319 -3.58 -3.22 -31.27
CA ALA A 319 -2.92 -3.04 -32.55
C ALA A 319 -3.93 -3.51 -33.62
N ASP A 320 -4.75 -2.61 -34.05
CA ASP A 320 -5.37 -2.59 -35.35
C ASP A 320 -6.54 -1.59 -35.34
N ALA A 321 -6.18 -0.33 -35.35
CA ALA A 321 -6.97 0.70 -36.01
C ALA A 321 -6.04 1.33 -37.06
N ALA A 322 -5.70 0.55 -38.07
CA ALA A 322 -5.26 1.14 -39.32
C ALA A 322 -6.45 1.93 -39.87
N PRO A 323 -6.28 3.18 -40.31
CA PRO A 323 -7.34 3.90 -40.98
C PRO A 323 -7.67 3.16 -42.27
N ASP A 324 -8.97 2.88 -42.46
CA ASP A 324 -9.54 2.32 -43.64
C ASP A 324 -9.29 3.27 -44.84
N GLU A 325 -8.22 3.02 -45.61
CA GLU A 325 -8.02 3.61 -46.91
C GLU A 325 -8.80 2.81 -47.95
N THR A 326 -10.11 3.02 -48.03
CA THR A 326 -10.85 2.65 -49.24
C THR A 326 -12.03 3.60 -49.44
N THR A 327 -11.78 4.68 -50.14
CA THR A 327 -12.75 5.19 -51.11
C THR A 327 -12.01 5.66 -52.32
N SER A 328 -11.84 4.73 -53.23
CA SER A 328 -11.50 4.96 -54.63
C SER A 328 -12.66 5.65 -55.37
N GLY A 329 -12.33 6.64 -56.16
CA GLY A 329 -12.88 6.79 -57.50
C GLY A 329 -14.30 7.31 -57.60
N GLY A 330 -14.40 8.54 -57.91
CA GLY A 330 -15.54 9.18 -58.57
C GLY A 330 -15.04 10.34 -59.38
N GLN A 331 -14.64 10.06 -60.62
CA GLN A 331 -14.55 11.08 -61.67
C GLN A 331 -15.94 11.64 -61.88
N ASP A 332 -16.07 12.95 -61.80
CA ASP A 332 -17.04 13.66 -62.61
C ASP A 332 -16.45 14.97 -63.09
N GLU A 333 -16.28 15.02 -64.38
CA GLU A 333 -16.14 16.23 -65.16
C GLU A 333 -17.36 17.12 -64.93
N CYS A 334 -17.19 18.40 -64.76
CA CYS A 334 -18.04 19.34 -65.50
C CYS A 334 -17.57 20.81 -65.38
N GLN A 335 -17.20 21.29 -66.52
CA GLN A 335 -17.52 22.58 -67.09
C GLN A 335 -17.19 23.86 -66.35
N ARG A 336 -16.23 24.53 -66.93
CA ARG A 336 -15.96 25.99 -66.84
C ARG A 336 -17.10 26.77 -67.49
N GLU A 337 -17.56 27.82 -66.88
CA GLU A 337 -18.01 29.00 -67.58
C GLU A 337 -17.57 30.28 -66.83
N PRO A 338 -17.29 31.37 -67.51
CA PRO A 338 -16.72 32.57 -66.94
C PRO A 338 -17.82 33.61 -66.73
N VAL A 339 -17.76 34.38 -65.64
CA VAL A 339 -18.55 35.61 -65.52
C VAL A 339 -17.63 36.75 -65.12
N ALA A 340 -17.66 37.75 -65.96
CA ALA A 340 -17.19 39.08 -65.74
C ALA A 340 -18.10 39.83 -64.76
N GLY A 341 -17.53 40.82 -64.07
CA GLY A 341 -18.21 41.83 -63.31
C GLY A 341 -17.44 42.28 -62.11
#